data_5f2be0ebc02b1eed3f47de237c7d07ae
#
_entry.id   5f2be0ebc02b1eed3f47de237c7d07ae
#
_cell.length_a   1.000
_cell.length_b   1.000
_cell.length_c   1.000
_cell.angle_alpha   90.00
_cell.angle_beta   90.00
_cell.angle_gamma   90.00
#
_symmetry.space_group_name_H-M   'P 1'
#
loop_
_entity.id
_entity.type
_entity.pdbx_description
1 polymer ?
#
loop_
_entity_poly.entity_id
_entity_poly.type
_entity_poly.pdbx_seq_one_letter_code
_entity_poly.pdbx_strand_id
1 'polypeptide(L)'
;IFDKHGLDYHIDWALSGLPFLTEPGALLDAVSASIRTVTGRETTPSTSGGTSDGRFIATLGTQVVELGPVNATIHQVNERVLASDLEVLTEIYYQTLVKLLA
;
A
#
# COMPACT_ATOMS: atom_id res chain seq x y z
N ILE A 1 16.02 3.81 27.22
CA ILE A 1 15.25 5.02 27.59
C ILE A 1 14.61 4.79 28.96
N PHE A 2 13.85 3.73 29.17
CA PHE A 2 13.12 3.46 30.42
C PHE A 2 14.05 3.40 31.63
N ASP A 3 15.18 2.68 31.53
CA ASP A 3 16.21 2.60 32.57
C ASP A 3 16.77 3.97 32.95
N LYS A 4 17.01 4.83 31.93
CA LYS A 4 17.51 6.19 32.12
C LYS A 4 16.57 7.04 33.00
N HIS A 5 15.29 6.74 32.95
CA HIS A 5 14.25 7.47 33.71
C HIS A 5 13.80 6.74 34.96
N GLY A 6 14.45 5.62 35.33
CA GLY A 6 14.14 4.86 36.53
C GLY A 6 12.71 4.29 36.54
N LEU A 7 12.14 4.00 35.37
CA LEU A 7 10.81 3.43 35.27
C LEU A 7 10.88 1.92 35.53
N ASP A 8 9.92 1.42 36.28
CA ASP A 8 9.65 -0.01 36.36
C ASP A 8 8.78 -0.42 35.17
N TYR A 9 9.24 -1.37 34.34
CA TYR A 9 8.55 -1.73 33.12
C TYR A 9 8.74 -3.21 32.76
N HIS A 10 7.76 -3.72 32.04
CA HIS A 10 7.81 -5.02 31.37
C HIS A 10 7.42 -4.83 29.91
N ILE A 11 8.10 -5.48 28.98
CA ILE A 11 7.83 -5.39 27.53
C ILE A 11 7.66 -6.79 26.97
N ASP A 12 6.47 -7.08 26.46
CA ASP A 12 6.20 -8.26 25.65
C ASP A 12 6.23 -7.90 24.18
N TRP A 13 7.03 -8.62 23.41
CA TRP A 13 7.17 -8.41 21.97
C TRP A 13 6.39 -9.46 21.20
N ALA A 14 5.45 -9.03 20.34
CA ALA A 14 4.76 -9.88 19.41
C ALA A 14 5.02 -9.40 17.98
N LEU A 15 5.71 -10.23 17.19
CA LEU A 15 5.95 -9.94 15.78
C LEU A 15 4.72 -10.28 14.96
N SER A 16 4.06 -9.28 14.38
CA SER A 16 2.87 -9.46 13.53
C SER A 16 3.19 -9.64 12.04
N GLY A 17 4.40 -9.33 11.62
CA GLY A 17 4.87 -9.49 10.24
C GLY A 17 6.21 -8.81 10.00
N LEU A 18 6.89 -9.23 8.95
CA LEU A 18 8.13 -8.61 8.51
C LEU A 18 7.83 -7.40 7.61
N PRO A 19 8.65 -6.35 7.64
CA PRO A 19 8.57 -5.28 6.65
C PRO A 19 8.98 -5.80 5.28
N PHE A 20 8.45 -5.20 4.23
CA PHE A 20 8.89 -5.43 2.86
C PHE A 20 9.04 -4.12 2.10
N LEU A 21 9.86 -4.14 1.07
CA LEU A 21 10.02 -3.06 0.11
C LEU A 21 9.88 -3.67 -1.28
N THR A 22 8.99 -3.14 -2.09
CA THR A 22 8.86 -3.54 -3.48
C THR A 22 9.93 -2.85 -4.31
N GLU A 23 10.82 -3.63 -4.87
CA GLU A 23 11.85 -3.14 -5.78
C GLU A 23 11.23 -2.69 -7.12
N PRO A 24 11.89 -1.77 -7.85
CA PRO A 24 11.49 -1.41 -9.20
C PRO A 24 11.30 -2.64 -10.09
N GLY A 25 10.22 -2.65 -10.89
CA GLY A 25 9.93 -3.78 -11.76
C GLY A 25 8.58 -3.65 -12.46
N ALA A 26 8.24 -4.66 -13.24
CA ALA A 26 7.12 -4.63 -14.17
C ALA A 26 5.77 -4.26 -13.51
N LEU A 27 5.52 -4.75 -12.30
CA LEU A 27 4.27 -4.42 -11.59
C LEU A 27 4.21 -2.94 -11.21
N LEU A 28 5.30 -2.40 -10.64
CA LEU A 28 5.36 -1.00 -10.23
C LEU A 28 5.24 -0.06 -11.45
N ASP A 29 5.91 -0.40 -12.54
CA ASP A 29 5.87 0.36 -13.79
C ASP A 29 4.46 0.33 -14.40
N ALA A 30 3.83 -0.85 -14.46
CA ALA A 30 2.48 -1.00 -14.98
C ALA A 30 1.44 -0.21 -14.17
N VAL A 31 1.51 -0.27 -12.84
CA VAL A 31 0.60 0.48 -11.96
C VAL A 31 0.81 1.98 -12.13
N SER A 32 2.05 2.46 -12.09
CA SER A 32 2.37 3.89 -12.25
C SER A 32 1.90 4.43 -13.61
N ALA A 33 2.17 3.68 -14.68
CA ALA A 33 1.71 4.03 -16.01
C ALA A 33 0.17 4.03 -16.14
N SER A 34 -0.50 3.10 -15.47
CA SER A 34 -1.96 3.03 -15.49
C SER A 34 -2.61 4.19 -14.73
N ILE A 35 -2.07 4.55 -13.58
CA ILE A 35 -2.51 5.74 -12.83
C ILE A 35 -2.39 6.99 -13.71
N ARG A 36 -1.25 7.18 -14.36
CA ARG A 36 -1.04 8.32 -15.27
C ARG A 36 -2.01 8.32 -16.43
N THR A 37 -2.23 7.16 -17.07
CA THR A 37 -3.14 7.04 -18.20
C THR A 37 -4.58 7.39 -17.82
N VAL A 38 -5.06 6.88 -16.69
CA VAL A 38 -6.47 7.03 -16.27
C VAL A 38 -6.73 8.40 -15.63
N THR A 39 -5.78 8.90 -14.84
CA THR A 39 -6.02 10.10 -14.02
C THR A 39 -5.28 11.35 -14.49
N GLY A 40 -4.30 11.21 -15.37
CA GLY A 40 -3.37 12.28 -15.75
C GLY A 40 -2.39 12.69 -14.64
N ARG A 41 -2.35 11.95 -13.52
CA ARG A 41 -1.50 12.27 -12.37
C ARG A 41 -0.27 11.38 -12.32
N GLU A 42 0.84 11.96 -11.91
CA GLU A 42 2.03 11.20 -11.52
C GLU A 42 1.84 10.67 -10.09
N THR A 43 2.36 9.48 -9.84
CA THR A 43 2.39 8.87 -8.51
C THR A 43 3.82 8.69 -8.04
N THR A 44 4.01 8.71 -6.74
CA THR A 44 5.30 8.45 -6.10
C THR A 44 5.17 7.20 -5.24
N PRO A 45 5.94 6.14 -5.51
CA PRO A 45 6.02 5.00 -4.62
C PRO A 45 6.43 5.44 -3.21
N SER A 46 5.79 4.90 -2.20
CA SER A 46 6.01 5.29 -0.82
C SER A 46 5.79 4.10 0.10
N THR A 47 6.49 4.07 1.21
CA THR A 47 6.25 3.13 2.32
C THR A 47 5.33 3.71 3.39
N SER A 48 4.74 4.87 3.14
CA SER A 48 3.76 5.49 4.04
C SER A 48 2.40 4.82 3.91
N GLY A 49 1.64 4.81 4.98
CA GLY A 49 0.30 4.27 5.01
C GLY A 49 0.14 3.08 5.95
N GLY A 50 -1.00 2.41 5.85
CA GLY A 50 -1.29 1.21 6.63
C GLY A 50 -0.56 -0.02 6.09
N THR A 51 -0.50 -1.05 6.90
CA THR A 51 -0.01 -2.36 6.46
C THR A 51 -1.18 -3.23 5.99
N SER A 52 -0.89 -4.15 5.06
CA SER A 52 -1.86 -5.09 4.51
C SER A 52 -1.34 -6.53 4.56
N ASP A 53 -2.14 -7.47 4.10
CA ASP A 53 -1.75 -8.87 3.93
C ASP A 53 -0.71 -9.06 2.81
N GLY A 54 -0.44 -8.03 2.01
CA GLY A 54 0.65 -7.99 1.05
C GLY A 54 2.01 -8.33 1.66
N ARG A 55 2.21 -8.00 2.95
CA ARG A 55 3.41 -8.37 3.71
C ARG A 55 3.69 -9.87 3.75
N PHE A 56 2.66 -10.71 3.73
CA PHE A 56 2.82 -12.17 3.73
C PHE A 56 3.16 -12.68 2.32
N ILE A 57 2.54 -12.12 1.29
CA ILE A 57 2.78 -12.48 -0.10
C ILE A 57 4.18 -12.05 -0.54
N ALA A 58 4.65 -10.89 -0.10
CA ALA A 58 5.98 -10.38 -0.40
C ALA A 58 7.10 -11.33 0.04
N THR A 59 6.91 -12.08 1.13
CA THR A 59 7.89 -13.07 1.60
C THR A 59 8.11 -14.23 0.64
N LEU A 60 7.22 -14.43 -0.31
CA LEU A 60 7.31 -15.46 -1.37
C LEU A 60 8.12 -14.98 -2.59
N GLY A 61 8.72 -13.79 -2.53
CA GLY A 61 9.45 -13.20 -3.65
C GLY A 61 8.55 -12.57 -4.73
N THR A 62 7.27 -12.42 -4.46
CA THR A 62 6.31 -11.79 -5.37
C THR A 62 6.37 -10.27 -5.22
N GLN A 63 6.36 -9.55 -6.33
CA GLN A 63 6.17 -8.10 -6.26
C GLN A 63 4.78 -7.76 -5.72
N VAL A 64 4.71 -6.81 -4.80
CA VAL A 64 3.46 -6.36 -4.19
C VAL A 64 3.39 -4.84 -4.27
N VAL A 65 2.29 -4.33 -4.80
CA VAL A 65 1.97 -2.90 -4.78
C VAL A 65 0.61 -2.73 -4.12
N GLU A 66 0.56 -1.85 -3.14
CA GLU A 66 -0.68 -1.47 -2.48
C GLU A 66 -1.23 -0.21 -3.16
N LEU A 67 -2.42 -0.34 -3.71
CA LEU A 67 -3.14 0.77 -4.34
C LEU A 67 -4.60 0.70 -3.91
N GLY A 68 -5.10 1.79 -3.39
CA GLY A 68 -6.50 1.91 -2.95
C GLY A 68 -7.04 3.32 -3.17
N PRO A 69 -8.27 3.57 -2.72
CA PRO A 69 -8.85 4.90 -2.74
C PRO A 69 -8.12 5.83 -1.75
N VAL A 70 -8.41 7.14 -1.86
CA VAL A 70 -7.89 8.13 -0.91
C VAL A 70 -8.32 7.77 0.51
N ASN A 71 -7.35 7.61 1.39
CA ASN A 71 -7.53 7.13 2.76
C ASN A 71 -7.62 8.25 3.82
N ALA A 72 -8.08 9.43 3.44
CA ALA A 72 -8.13 10.61 4.31
C ALA A 72 -8.90 10.42 5.63
N THR A 73 -9.80 9.43 5.67
CA THR A 73 -10.61 9.12 6.85
C THR A 73 -10.32 7.73 7.43
N ILE A 74 -9.19 7.13 7.07
CA ILE A 74 -8.81 5.81 7.58
C ILE A 74 -8.79 5.79 9.11
N HIS A 75 -9.33 4.74 9.71
CA HIS A 75 -9.43 4.52 11.15
C HIS A 75 -10.24 5.59 11.91
N GLN A 76 -11.05 6.39 11.23
CA GLN A 76 -11.92 7.38 11.84
C GLN A 76 -13.36 6.86 11.97
N VAL A 77 -14.10 7.44 12.89
CA VAL A 77 -15.56 7.25 12.93
C VAL A 77 -16.14 7.84 11.64
N ASN A 78 -17.04 7.10 10.99
CA ASN A 78 -17.58 7.42 9.67
C ASN A 78 -16.51 7.42 8.55
N GLU A 79 -15.58 6.47 8.59
CA GLU A 79 -14.65 6.20 7.49
C GLU A 79 -15.43 6.08 6.18
N ARG A 80 -14.94 6.77 5.14
CA ARG A 80 -15.63 6.87 3.86
C ARG A 80 -14.67 7.11 2.71
N VAL A 81 -15.13 6.75 1.50
CA VAL A 81 -14.49 7.05 0.23
C VAL A 81 -15.50 7.69 -0.71
N LEU A 82 -15.03 8.36 -1.75
CA LEU A 82 -15.89 8.83 -2.82
C LEU A 82 -16.31 7.63 -3.71
N ALA A 83 -17.58 7.50 -4.02
CA ALA A 83 -18.07 6.43 -4.88
C ALA A 83 -17.44 6.49 -6.29
N SER A 84 -17.20 7.70 -6.81
CA SER A 84 -16.51 7.91 -8.08
C SER A 84 -15.06 7.39 -8.10
N ASP A 85 -14.39 7.34 -6.97
CA ASP A 85 -13.03 6.81 -6.88
C ASP A 85 -12.99 5.31 -7.17
N LEU A 86 -14.08 4.58 -6.91
CA LEU A 86 -14.15 3.14 -7.18
C LEU A 86 -14.17 2.84 -8.69
N GLU A 87 -14.83 3.68 -9.47
CA GLU A 87 -14.83 3.55 -10.94
C GLU A 87 -13.43 3.82 -11.51
N VAL A 88 -12.80 4.90 -11.05
CA VAL A 88 -11.42 5.25 -11.45
C VAL A 88 -10.45 4.13 -11.06
N LEU A 89 -10.57 3.60 -9.85
CA LEU A 89 -9.71 2.53 -9.35
C LEU A 89 -9.89 1.23 -10.17
N THR A 90 -11.13 0.91 -10.52
CA THR A 90 -11.45 -0.24 -11.39
C THR A 90 -10.75 -0.12 -12.74
N GLU A 91 -10.79 1.05 -13.37
CA GLU A 91 -10.12 1.29 -14.64
C GLU A 91 -8.58 1.20 -14.50
N ILE A 92 -8.00 1.72 -13.41
CA ILE A 92 -6.56 1.60 -13.16
C ILE A 92 -6.15 0.12 -13.05
N TYR A 93 -6.90 -0.69 -12.32
CA TYR A 93 -6.63 -2.13 -12.22
C TYR A 93 -6.76 -2.84 -13.57
N TYR A 94 -7.79 -2.53 -14.34
CA TYR A 94 -7.98 -3.08 -15.68
C TYR A 94 -6.78 -2.76 -16.58
N GLN A 95 -6.38 -1.50 -16.65
CA GLN A 95 -5.23 -1.06 -17.44
C GLN A 95 -3.91 -1.70 -16.97
N THR A 96 -3.76 -1.91 -15.66
CA THR A 96 -2.61 -2.60 -15.10
C THR A 96 -2.54 -4.07 -15.56
N LEU A 97 -3.67 -4.78 -15.51
CA LEU A 97 -3.76 -6.16 -16.00
C LEU A 97 -3.46 -6.25 -17.49
N VAL A 98 -4.00 -5.34 -18.30
CA VAL A 98 -3.71 -5.30 -19.74
C VAL A 98 -2.21 -5.11 -20.00
N LYS A 99 -1.55 -4.23 -19.27
CA LYS A 99 -0.10 -3.97 -19.43
C LYS A 99 0.79 -5.14 -19.01
N LEU A 100 0.32 -5.94 -18.06
CA LEU A 100 1.10 -7.08 -17.54
C LEU A 100 0.85 -8.38 -18.29
N LEU A 101 -0.33 -8.55 -18.90
CA LEU A 101 -0.78 -9.84 -19.45
C LEU A 101 -0.95 -9.82 -20.99
N ALA A 102 -0.94 -8.65 -21.59
CA ALA A 102 -0.99 -8.48 -23.06
C ALA A 102 0.45 -8.18 -23.63
#